data_32ef309d4b642bfe8146d076fedae832
#
_entry.id   32ef309d4b642bfe8146d076fedae832
#
_cell.length_a   1.000
_cell.length_b   1.000
_cell.length_c   1.000
_cell.angle_alpha   90.00
_cell.angle_beta   90.00
_cell.angle_gamma   90.00
#
_symmetry.space_group_name_H-M   'P 1'
#
loop_
_entity.id
_entity.type
_entity.pdbx_description
1 polymer ?
#
loop_
_entity_poly.entity_id
_entity_poly.type
_entity_poly.pdbx_seq_one_letter_code
_entity_poly.pdbx_strand_id
1 'polypeptide(L)'
;MNKTISLIAIVTGLVLTSCGSLQTISFEQLQAADVSFPDAVRNVAVVNNMPAYKVGDSHDVISMELKGDGKTAAEALAEEIANANYFEQVIICDSALRGQDTELREDVMLTQDEVQKLAADLGVDLIFSFDRLDIHTKRGALFIDTFDGGFSVDAVDGIVAPVIRIYIPSRERPMLSFSKQDTISWEIEPTLSDKKIVKEASEYAATMPVNYLLPHWREVSRFYFDGGNVRMRDAGVYVRENNWNSAFELWKQIYDKGKGRQKMRAAFNIGLYYEMKDNPATAIELSLIHI
;
A
#
# COMPACT_ATOMS: atom_id res chain seq x y z
N MET A 1 39.03 48.67 -3.17
CA MET A 1 37.69 48.13 -3.00
C MET A 1 37.42 46.87 -3.86
N ASN A 2 38.09 46.64 -4.98
CA ASN A 2 37.80 45.53 -5.89
C ASN A 2 38.47 44.19 -5.53
N LYS A 3 39.55 44.15 -4.77
CA LYS A 3 40.22 42.88 -4.39
C LYS A 3 39.53 42.11 -3.27
N THR A 4 38.95 42.84 -2.32
CA THR A 4 38.14 42.21 -1.22
C THR A 4 36.83 41.66 -1.70
N ILE A 5 36.17 42.31 -2.64
CA ILE A 5 34.91 41.81 -3.26
C ILE A 5 35.18 40.55 -4.10
N SER A 6 36.32 40.52 -4.86
CA SER A 6 36.70 39.32 -5.62
C SER A 6 37.05 38.14 -4.72
N LEU A 7 37.69 38.37 -3.57
CA LEU A 7 38.03 37.30 -2.62
C LEU A 7 36.75 36.71 -1.94
N ILE A 8 35.82 37.57 -1.59
CA ILE A 8 34.53 37.15 -1.01
C ILE A 8 33.71 36.35 -2.04
N ALA A 9 33.65 36.77 -3.30
CA ALA A 9 32.97 36.04 -4.36
C ALA A 9 33.57 34.64 -4.63
N ILE A 10 34.93 34.51 -4.56
CA ILE A 10 35.59 33.21 -4.71
C ILE A 10 35.33 32.30 -3.50
N VAL A 11 35.34 32.85 -2.29
CA VAL A 11 35.05 32.07 -1.07
C VAL A 11 33.56 31.63 -1.05
N THR A 12 32.64 32.51 -1.47
CA THR A 12 31.20 32.15 -1.55
C THR A 12 30.94 31.12 -2.66
N GLY A 13 31.65 31.19 -3.79
CA GLY A 13 31.57 30.18 -4.85
C GLY A 13 32.09 28.80 -4.44
N LEU A 14 33.08 28.73 -3.58
CA LEU A 14 33.67 27.49 -3.05
C LEU A 14 32.76 26.78 -2.00
N VAL A 15 31.92 27.55 -1.31
CA VAL A 15 30.98 26.98 -0.31
C VAL A 15 29.74 26.35 -0.98
N LEU A 16 29.40 26.79 -2.20
CA LEU A 16 28.21 26.27 -2.92
C LEU A 16 28.46 24.97 -3.70
N THR A 17 29.70 24.47 -3.79
CA THR A 17 30.01 23.21 -4.48
C THR A 17 29.96 21.97 -3.57
N SER A 18 29.45 22.08 -2.34
CA SER A 18 29.23 20.94 -1.45
C SER A 18 27.88 20.28 -1.70
N CYS A 19 27.31 20.40 -2.92
CA CYS A 19 26.06 19.76 -3.27
C CYS A 19 26.25 18.29 -3.64
N GLY A 20 25.47 17.44 -2.99
CA GLY A 20 24.96 16.20 -3.56
C GLY A 20 25.90 15.02 -3.62
N SER A 21 26.37 14.54 -2.48
CA SER A 21 26.94 13.19 -2.42
C SER A 21 25.90 12.11 -2.07
N LEU A 22 24.62 12.47 -2.11
CA LEU A 22 23.52 11.60 -1.74
C LEU A 22 22.61 11.39 -2.96
N GLN A 23 22.38 10.14 -3.31
CA GLN A 23 21.49 9.71 -4.38
C GLN A 23 20.41 8.82 -3.80
N THR A 24 19.24 8.79 -4.46
CA THR A 24 18.13 7.95 -4.06
C THR A 24 17.97 6.82 -5.07
N ILE A 25 17.62 5.65 -4.56
CA ILE A 25 17.20 4.50 -5.33
C ILE A 25 15.90 3.96 -4.76
N SER A 26 14.97 3.58 -5.63
CA SER A 26 13.73 2.89 -5.26
C SER A 26 13.77 1.45 -5.73
N PHE A 27 13.24 0.55 -4.93
CA PHE A 27 13.06 -0.85 -5.27
C PHE A 27 11.85 -1.41 -4.53
N GLU A 28 11.29 -2.51 -5.05
CA GLU A 28 10.20 -3.20 -4.41
C GLU A 28 10.71 -4.13 -3.31
N GLN A 29 10.06 -4.08 -2.15
CA GLN A 29 10.32 -4.93 -1.01
C GLN A 29 9.03 -5.62 -0.58
N LEU A 30 9.10 -6.93 -0.35
CA LEU A 30 7.97 -7.68 0.19
C LEU A 30 7.79 -7.31 1.67
N GLN A 31 6.65 -6.69 1.97
CA GLN A 31 6.22 -6.39 3.34
C GLN A 31 5.44 -7.58 3.90
N ALA A 32 5.73 -7.98 5.12
CA ALA A 32 4.93 -8.98 5.81
C ALA A 32 3.54 -8.41 6.12
N ALA A 33 2.53 -9.28 6.13
CA ALA A 33 1.21 -8.92 6.61
C ALA A 33 1.23 -8.59 8.12
N ASP A 34 0.31 -7.72 8.55
CA ASP A 34 0.09 -7.46 9.97
C ASP A 34 -0.66 -8.61 10.66
N VAL A 35 -1.27 -9.50 9.88
CA VAL A 35 -2.06 -10.65 10.33
C VAL A 35 -1.40 -11.95 9.89
N SER A 36 -1.39 -12.93 10.81
CA SER A 36 -0.90 -14.28 10.53
C SER A 36 -2.07 -15.25 10.49
N PHE A 37 -2.26 -15.94 9.37
CA PHE A 37 -3.24 -17.01 9.24
C PHE A 37 -2.62 -18.34 9.70
N PRO A 38 -3.43 -19.29 10.22
CA PRO A 38 -2.93 -20.62 10.53
C PRO A 38 -2.38 -21.33 9.30
N ASP A 39 -1.26 -22.04 9.42
CA ASP A 39 -0.60 -22.74 8.31
C ASP A 39 -1.48 -23.78 7.61
N ALA A 40 -2.55 -24.24 8.28
CA ALA A 40 -3.51 -25.18 7.71
C ALA A 40 -4.48 -24.55 6.72
N VAL A 41 -4.60 -23.21 6.68
CA VAL A 41 -5.52 -22.51 5.76
C VAL A 41 -4.92 -22.49 4.37
N ARG A 42 -5.59 -23.15 3.43
CA ARG A 42 -5.19 -23.25 2.01
C ARG A 42 -6.22 -22.64 1.08
N ASN A 43 -7.49 -23.03 1.30
CA ASN A 43 -8.61 -22.63 0.46
C ASN A 43 -9.44 -21.60 1.21
N VAL A 44 -9.78 -20.50 0.54
CA VAL A 44 -10.55 -19.42 1.15
C VAL A 44 -11.75 -19.05 0.28
N ALA A 45 -12.81 -18.55 0.90
CA ALA A 45 -13.94 -17.97 0.19
C ALA A 45 -14.11 -16.49 0.55
N VAL A 46 -14.58 -15.72 -0.43
CA VAL A 46 -15.12 -14.38 -0.21
C VAL A 46 -16.62 -14.44 -0.42
N VAL A 47 -17.38 -13.99 0.58
CA VAL A 47 -18.83 -14.02 0.55
C VAL A 47 -19.42 -12.62 0.70
N ASN A 48 -20.48 -12.34 -0.08
CA ASN A 48 -21.28 -11.14 0.04
C ASN A 48 -22.37 -11.35 1.11
N ASN A 49 -22.14 -10.84 2.33
CA ASN A 49 -23.11 -10.91 3.43
C ASN A 49 -23.92 -9.61 3.58
N MET A 50 -23.84 -8.71 2.60
CA MET A 50 -24.61 -7.47 2.59
C MET A 50 -26.04 -7.69 2.10
N PRO A 51 -26.99 -6.88 2.58
CA PRO A 51 -28.31 -6.78 1.95
C PRO A 51 -28.20 -6.26 0.51
N ALA A 52 -29.18 -6.59 -0.33
CA ALA A 52 -29.25 -6.02 -1.67
C ALA A 52 -29.82 -4.59 -1.62
N TYR A 53 -28.98 -3.60 -1.91
CA TYR A 53 -29.38 -2.21 -2.02
C TYR A 53 -29.66 -1.81 -3.47
N LYS A 54 -30.69 -1.00 -3.67
CA LYS A 54 -30.95 -0.37 -4.98
C LYS A 54 -30.35 1.03 -4.97
N VAL A 55 -29.41 1.26 -5.84
CA VAL A 55 -28.86 2.60 -6.07
C VAL A 55 -29.81 3.38 -6.98
N GLY A 56 -30.18 4.59 -6.58
CA GLY A 56 -30.97 5.48 -7.44
C GLY A 56 -30.16 5.96 -8.65
N ASP A 57 -30.85 6.18 -9.77
CA ASP A 57 -30.23 6.77 -10.99
C ASP A 57 -30.22 8.31 -10.93
N SER A 58 -29.84 8.89 -9.78
CA SER A 58 -29.73 10.35 -9.67
C SER A 58 -28.42 10.85 -10.28
N HIS A 59 -28.52 11.75 -11.26
CA HIS A 59 -27.40 12.41 -11.90
C HIS A 59 -27.27 13.89 -11.47
N ASP A 60 -28.36 14.51 -11.04
CA ASP A 60 -28.37 15.96 -10.77
C ASP A 60 -27.92 16.34 -9.37
N VAL A 61 -28.05 15.43 -8.41
CA VAL A 61 -27.65 15.64 -7.02
C VAL A 61 -27.02 14.36 -6.49
N ILE A 62 -25.77 14.44 -6.10
CA ILE A 62 -25.06 13.33 -5.44
C ILE A 62 -25.62 13.17 -4.02
N SER A 63 -26.04 11.95 -3.69
CA SER A 63 -26.57 11.61 -2.37
C SER A 63 -25.47 11.68 -1.30
N MET A 64 -25.78 12.27 -0.15
CA MET A 64 -24.81 12.43 0.95
C MET A 64 -24.49 11.08 1.63
N GLU A 65 -25.44 10.15 1.60
CA GLU A 65 -25.27 8.81 2.18
C GLU A 65 -25.63 7.76 1.13
N LEU A 66 -24.71 6.87 0.88
CA LEU A 66 -24.85 5.78 -0.05
C LEU A 66 -24.44 4.47 0.64
N LYS A 67 -25.01 3.38 0.15
CA LYS A 67 -24.58 2.02 0.52
C LYS A 67 -23.80 1.42 -0.62
N GLY A 68 -22.75 0.68 -0.28
CA GLY A 68 -21.93 0.00 -1.28
C GLY A 68 -22.66 -1.14 -1.97
N ASP A 69 -22.12 -1.56 -3.11
CA ASP A 69 -22.56 -2.74 -3.83
C ASP A 69 -21.79 -3.97 -3.33
N GLY A 70 -22.46 -4.82 -2.56
CA GLY A 70 -21.83 -5.99 -1.95
C GLY A 70 -21.33 -7.01 -2.98
N LYS A 71 -21.98 -7.10 -4.16
CA LYS A 71 -21.50 -7.96 -5.25
C LYS A 71 -20.17 -7.45 -5.78
N THR A 72 -20.11 -6.19 -6.21
CA THR A 72 -18.89 -5.55 -6.71
C THR A 72 -17.76 -5.61 -5.67
N ALA A 73 -18.07 -5.35 -4.40
CA ALA A 73 -17.06 -5.38 -3.32
C ALA A 73 -16.53 -6.80 -3.08
N ALA A 74 -17.36 -7.82 -3.10
CA ALA A 74 -16.92 -9.21 -2.91
C ALA A 74 -16.11 -9.71 -4.12
N GLU A 75 -16.53 -9.37 -5.34
CA GLU A 75 -15.77 -9.71 -6.56
C GLU A 75 -14.36 -9.08 -6.53
N ALA A 76 -14.29 -7.78 -6.25
CA ALA A 76 -13.02 -7.07 -6.17
C ALA A 76 -12.12 -7.60 -5.03
N LEU A 77 -12.69 -7.91 -3.85
CA LEU A 77 -11.91 -8.48 -2.74
C LEU A 77 -11.36 -9.87 -3.09
N ALA A 78 -12.16 -10.70 -3.76
CA ALA A 78 -11.70 -12.02 -4.19
C ALA A 78 -10.57 -11.92 -5.22
N GLU A 79 -10.67 -10.98 -6.16
CA GLU A 79 -9.62 -10.70 -7.15
C GLU A 79 -8.32 -10.24 -6.48
N GLU A 80 -8.40 -9.30 -5.55
CA GLU A 80 -7.24 -8.79 -4.81
C GLU A 80 -6.56 -9.91 -3.98
N ILE A 81 -7.34 -10.74 -3.28
CA ILE A 81 -6.80 -11.87 -2.52
C ILE A 81 -6.15 -12.91 -3.44
N ALA A 82 -6.76 -13.18 -4.60
CA ALA A 82 -6.22 -14.12 -5.58
C ALA A 82 -4.91 -13.60 -6.19
N ASN A 83 -4.84 -12.31 -6.52
CA ASN A 83 -3.65 -11.66 -7.09
C ASN A 83 -2.45 -11.66 -6.12
N ALA A 84 -2.70 -11.67 -4.81
CA ALA A 84 -1.64 -11.79 -3.80
C ALA A 84 -0.95 -13.16 -3.79
N ASN A 85 -1.52 -14.19 -4.41
CA ASN A 85 -1.01 -15.56 -4.49
C ASN A 85 -0.58 -16.16 -3.13
N TYR A 86 -1.31 -15.79 -2.08
CA TYR A 86 -1.01 -16.26 -0.72
C TYR A 86 -1.73 -17.57 -0.38
N PHE A 87 -2.95 -17.74 -0.89
CA PHE A 87 -3.76 -18.95 -0.72
C PHE A 87 -3.74 -19.81 -1.98
N GLU A 88 -3.99 -21.11 -1.83
CA GLU A 88 -4.00 -22.05 -2.96
C GLU A 88 -5.23 -21.85 -3.85
N GLN A 89 -6.36 -21.56 -3.24
CA GLN A 89 -7.63 -21.35 -3.95
C GLN A 89 -8.43 -20.21 -3.30
N VAL A 90 -9.02 -19.35 -4.13
CA VAL A 90 -9.95 -18.31 -3.73
C VAL A 90 -11.27 -18.55 -4.45
N ILE A 91 -12.34 -18.80 -3.68
CA ILE A 91 -13.70 -19.03 -4.19
C ILE A 91 -14.52 -17.78 -3.91
N ILE A 92 -15.35 -17.39 -4.86
CA ILE A 92 -16.26 -16.27 -4.69
C ILE A 92 -17.70 -16.73 -4.59
N CYS A 93 -18.44 -16.15 -3.63
CA CYS A 93 -19.89 -16.23 -3.53
C CYS A 93 -20.42 -14.78 -3.54
N ASP A 94 -20.64 -14.25 -4.75
CA ASP A 94 -21.05 -12.88 -5.02
C ASP A 94 -22.55 -12.63 -4.75
N SER A 95 -23.34 -13.70 -4.71
CA SER A 95 -24.76 -13.62 -4.41
C SER A 95 -24.99 -13.18 -2.97
N ALA A 96 -25.85 -12.17 -2.78
CA ALA A 96 -26.13 -11.62 -1.46
C ALA A 96 -26.76 -12.68 -0.53
N LEU A 97 -26.05 -13.11 0.51
CA LEU A 97 -26.56 -14.05 1.51
C LEU A 97 -27.80 -13.48 2.23
N ARG A 98 -27.88 -12.15 2.35
CA ARG A 98 -28.98 -11.41 2.97
C ARG A 98 -29.97 -10.80 1.95
N GLY A 99 -29.85 -11.20 0.68
CA GLY A 99 -30.64 -10.59 -0.41
C GLY A 99 -32.15 -10.76 -0.30
N GLN A 100 -32.61 -11.73 0.49
CA GLN A 100 -34.04 -12.01 0.73
C GLN A 100 -34.51 -11.52 2.11
N ASP A 101 -33.65 -10.93 2.92
CA ASP A 101 -34.04 -10.39 4.22
C ASP A 101 -34.98 -9.21 4.00
N THR A 102 -36.22 -9.33 4.46
CA THR A 102 -37.25 -8.28 4.38
C THR A 102 -36.97 -7.12 5.33
N GLU A 103 -36.25 -7.38 6.40
CA GLU A 103 -35.68 -6.36 7.29
C GLU A 103 -34.25 -6.13 6.88
N LEU A 104 -33.95 -4.95 6.34
CA LEU A 104 -32.60 -4.52 6.02
C LEU A 104 -31.80 -4.37 7.31
N ARG A 105 -31.38 -5.50 7.88
CA ARG A 105 -30.48 -5.51 9.03
C ARG A 105 -29.07 -5.26 8.55
N GLU A 106 -28.56 -4.11 8.89
CA GLU A 106 -27.18 -3.76 8.62
C GLU A 106 -26.25 -4.46 9.63
N ASP A 107 -25.08 -4.88 9.15
CA ASP A 107 -23.99 -5.41 9.98
C ASP A 107 -24.33 -6.70 10.74
N VAL A 108 -25.05 -7.61 10.08
CA VAL A 108 -25.35 -8.94 10.63
C VAL A 108 -24.17 -9.87 10.43
N MET A 109 -23.54 -10.30 11.54
CA MET A 109 -22.50 -11.31 11.51
C MET A 109 -23.04 -12.66 11.03
N LEU A 110 -22.18 -13.45 10.38
CA LEU A 110 -22.46 -14.85 10.14
C LEU A 110 -22.49 -15.60 11.48
N THR A 111 -23.51 -16.42 11.67
CA THR A 111 -23.58 -17.37 12.80
C THR A 111 -22.59 -18.51 12.60
N GLN A 112 -22.25 -19.21 13.69
CA GLN A 112 -21.35 -20.37 13.61
C GLN A 112 -21.87 -21.45 12.66
N ASP A 113 -23.18 -21.72 12.68
CA ASP A 113 -23.79 -22.70 11.79
C ASP A 113 -23.73 -22.29 10.32
N GLU A 114 -23.93 -20.98 10.02
CA GLU A 114 -23.75 -20.44 8.67
C GLU A 114 -22.32 -20.57 8.19
N VAL A 115 -21.33 -20.24 9.04
CA VAL A 115 -19.91 -20.36 8.72
C VAL A 115 -19.53 -21.81 8.44
N GLN A 116 -19.95 -22.75 9.29
CA GLN A 116 -19.65 -24.17 9.10
C GLN A 116 -20.29 -24.73 7.83
N LYS A 117 -21.54 -24.36 7.57
CA LYS A 117 -22.26 -24.78 6.37
C LYS A 117 -21.59 -24.22 5.11
N LEU A 118 -21.33 -22.92 5.06
CA LEU A 118 -20.66 -22.28 3.92
C LEU A 118 -19.28 -22.91 3.66
N ALA A 119 -18.49 -23.14 4.72
CA ALA A 119 -17.17 -23.74 4.59
C ALA A 119 -17.25 -25.18 4.06
N ALA A 120 -18.23 -25.97 4.51
CA ALA A 120 -18.44 -27.32 4.03
C ALA A 120 -18.95 -27.35 2.58
N ASP A 121 -19.90 -26.48 2.23
CA ASP A 121 -20.49 -26.41 0.88
C ASP A 121 -19.47 -25.93 -0.16
N LEU A 122 -18.57 -25.01 0.22
CA LEU A 122 -17.55 -24.44 -0.66
C LEU A 122 -16.20 -25.18 -0.60
N GLY A 123 -16.00 -26.03 0.40
CA GLY A 123 -14.75 -26.77 0.59
C GLY A 123 -13.58 -25.87 0.99
N VAL A 124 -13.81 -24.88 1.87
CA VAL A 124 -12.82 -23.88 2.26
C VAL A 124 -12.51 -23.93 3.76
N ASP A 125 -11.31 -23.45 4.09
CA ASP A 125 -10.77 -23.43 5.45
C ASP A 125 -11.05 -22.11 6.18
N LEU A 126 -11.32 -21.03 5.39
CA LEU A 126 -11.52 -19.69 5.91
C LEU A 126 -12.46 -18.90 5.00
N ILE A 127 -13.25 -18.01 5.61
CA ILE A 127 -14.23 -17.16 4.92
C ILE A 127 -13.94 -15.69 5.22
N PHE A 128 -13.78 -14.88 4.16
CA PHE A 128 -13.84 -13.43 4.19
C PHE A 128 -15.28 -13.02 3.92
N SER A 129 -15.93 -12.38 4.88
CA SER A 129 -17.32 -11.93 4.77
C SER A 129 -17.37 -10.42 4.63
N PHE A 130 -17.89 -9.95 3.51
CA PHE A 130 -18.16 -8.53 3.30
C PHE A 130 -19.54 -8.20 3.88
N ASP A 131 -19.56 -7.57 5.07
CA ASP A 131 -20.78 -7.46 5.88
C ASP A 131 -21.47 -6.11 5.73
N ARG A 132 -20.70 -5.02 5.52
CA ARG A 132 -21.24 -3.67 5.39
C ARG A 132 -20.29 -2.77 4.60
N LEU A 133 -20.86 -1.81 3.87
CA LEU A 133 -20.12 -0.75 3.22
C LEU A 133 -20.95 0.54 3.21
N ASP A 134 -20.56 1.48 4.03
CA ASP A 134 -21.12 2.81 4.08
C ASP A 134 -20.24 3.78 3.29
N ILE A 135 -20.87 4.70 2.57
CA ILE A 135 -20.21 5.73 1.78
C ILE A 135 -20.86 7.07 2.11
N HIS A 136 -20.10 7.97 2.74
CA HIS A 136 -20.55 9.32 3.04
C HIS A 136 -19.89 10.30 2.07
N THR A 137 -20.69 10.98 1.27
CA THR A 137 -20.19 11.95 0.32
C THR A 137 -20.30 13.38 0.84
N LYS A 138 -19.35 14.20 0.49
CA LYS A 138 -19.35 15.64 0.73
C LYS A 138 -18.71 16.37 -0.43
N ARG A 139 -19.10 17.63 -0.65
CA ARG A 139 -18.37 18.48 -1.61
C ARG A 139 -16.98 18.76 -1.08
N GLY A 140 -16.01 18.66 -1.96
CA GLY A 140 -14.61 18.88 -1.72
C GLY A 140 -13.96 19.63 -2.88
N ALA A 141 -12.65 19.72 -2.85
CA ALA A 141 -11.85 20.24 -3.94
C ALA A 141 -10.61 19.36 -4.10
N LEU A 142 -10.35 18.94 -5.32
CA LEU A 142 -9.17 18.17 -5.68
C LEU A 142 -8.12 19.13 -6.22
N PHE A 143 -6.91 19.10 -5.64
CA PHE A 143 -5.79 19.88 -6.15
C PHE A 143 -5.03 19.03 -7.18
N ILE A 144 -4.96 19.54 -8.41
CA ILE A 144 -4.19 18.93 -9.49
C ILE A 144 -2.89 19.69 -9.63
N ASP A 145 -1.78 19.01 -9.26
CA ASP A 145 -0.44 19.55 -9.42
C ASP A 145 0.02 19.44 -10.87
N THR A 146 0.54 20.53 -11.41
CA THR A 146 1.07 20.60 -12.78
C THR A 146 2.45 21.24 -12.75
N PHE A 147 3.24 21.00 -13.82
CA PHE A 147 4.62 21.53 -13.92
C PHE A 147 4.70 23.06 -13.75
N ASP A 148 3.67 23.80 -14.16
CA ASP A 148 3.59 25.27 -14.08
C ASP A 148 2.88 25.80 -12.82
N GLY A 149 2.65 24.96 -11.81
CA GLY A 149 1.82 25.22 -10.65
C GLY A 149 0.56 24.37 -10.69
N GLY A 150 -0.19 24.29 -9.61
CA GLY A 150 -1.41 23.49 -9.51
C GLY A 150 -2.67 24.35 -9.62
N PHE A 151 -3.79 23.70 -9.89
CA PHE A 151 -5.12 24.31 -9.80
C PHE A 151 -6.08 23.39 -9.04
N SER A 152 -7.15 23.99 -8.51
CA SER A 152 -8.16 23.25 -7.78
C SER A 152 -9.41 23.09 -8.64
N VAL A 153 -9.96 21.87 -8.66
CA VAL A 153 -11.23 21.55 -9.31
C VAL A 153 -12.26 21.15 -8.26
N ASP A 154 -13.52 21.40 -8.53
CA ASP A 154 -14.61 20.94 -7.67
C ASP A 154 -14.66 19.41 -7.67
N ALA A 155 -14.78 18.83 -6.48
CA ALA A 155 -14.77 17.40 -6.28
C ALA A 155 -15.88 16.95 -5.31
N VAL A 156 -16.15 15.66 -5.35
CA VAL A 156 -16.90 14.94 -4.32
C VAL A 156 -15.92 14.03 -3.58
N ASP A 157 -15.78 14.23 -2.29
CA ASP A 157 -15.06 13.29 -1.41
C ASP A 157 -16.03 12.28 -0.87
N GLY A 158 -15.70 11.00 -1.00
CA GLY A 158 -16.44 9.89 -0.40
C GLY A 158 -15.62 9.23 0.69
N ILE A 159 -16.13 9.27 1.92
CA ILE A 159 -15.59 8.49 3.03
C ILE A 159 -16.16 7.09 2.92
N VAL A 160 -15.29 6.13 2.66
CA VAL A 160 -15.60 4.71 2.44
C VAL A 160 -15.30 3.94 3.71
N ALA A 161 -16.31 3.27 4.27
CA ALA A 161 -16.24 2.60 5.57
C ALA A 161 -16.71 1.12 5.46
N PRO A 162 -15.84 0.19 5.00
CA PRO A 162 -16.18 -1.22 4.93
C PRO A 162 -16.12 -1.89 6.30
N VAL A 163 -16.95 -2.93 6.46
CA VAL A 163 -16.84 -3.92 7.54
C VAL A 163 -16.67 -5.29 6.92
N ILE A 164 -15.48 -5.87 7.11
CA ILE A 164 -15.12 -7.19 6.60
C ILE A 164 -14.74 -8.05 7.79
N ARG A 165 -15.34 -9.24 7.91
CA ARG A 165 -15.03 -10.20 8.97
C ARG A 165 -14.43 -11.47 8.40
N ILE A 166 -13.48 -12.02 9.14
CA ILE A 166 -12.76 -13.23 8.74
C ILE A 166 -13.11 -14.34 9.72
N TYR A 167 -13.62 -15.44 9.18
CA TYR A 167 -14.09 -16.58 9.96
C TYR A 167 -13.26 -17.83 9.66
N ILE A 168 -12.97 -18.57 10.73
CA ILE A 168 -12.46 -19.94 10.67
C ILE A 168 -13.57 -20.86 11.19
N PRO A 169 -13.97 -21.92 10.46
CA PRO A 169 -15.12 -22.76 10.81
C PRO A 169 -15.05 -23.40 12.22
N SER A 170 -13.85 -23.57 12.75
CA SER A 170 -13.62 -24.11 14.10
C SER A 170 -13.78 -23.10 15.24
N ARG A 171 -14.04 -21.81 14.94
CA ARG A 171 -14.16 -20.73 15.94
C ARG A 171 -15.59 -20.17 15.97
N GLU A 172 -16.12 -19.95 17.18
CA GLU A 172 -17.43 -19.35 17.37
C GLU A 172 -17.52 -17.87 16.96
N ARG A 173 -16.37 -17.17 17.02
CA ARG A 173 -16.29 -15.73 16.73
C ARG A 173 -15.37 -15.50 15.54
N PRO A 174 -15.56 -14.38 14.82
CA PRO A 174 -14.61 -13.99 13.79
C PRO A 174 -13.18 -13.98 14.33
N MET A 175 -12.25 -14.48 13.53
CA MET A 175 -10.82 -14.38 13.82
C MET A 175 -10.39 -12.92 13.86
N LEU A 176 -10.93 -12.12 12.93
CA LEU A 176 -10.64 -10.70 12.74
C LEU A 176 -11.85 -9.95 12.22
N SER A 177 -11.95 -8.67 12.58
CA SER A 177 -12.84 -7.70 11.95
C SER A 177 -12.02 -6.51 11.45
N PHE A 178 -12.12 -6.21 10.17
CA PHE A 178 -11.56 -5.01 9.56
C PHE A 178 -12.66 -3.96 9.40
N SER A 179 -12.43 -2.75 9.93
CA SER A 179 -13.41 -1.65 9.91
C SER A 179 -12.73 -0.28 9.81
N LYS A 180 -11.64 -0.19 9.06
CA LYS A 180 -10.98 1.09 8.78
C LYS A 180 -11.77 1.85 7.73
N GLN A 181 -11.70 3.18 7.79
CA GLN A 181 -12.29 4.06 6.79
C GLN A 181 -11.20 4.84 6.07
N ASP A 182 -11.47 5.21 4.83
CA ASP A 182 -10.57 6.02 4.00
C ASP A 182 -11.39 6.91 3.07
N THR A 183 -10.74 7.84 2.40
CA THR A 183 -11.39 8.82 1.52
C THR A 183 -10.89 8.67 0.10
N ILE A 184 -11.83 8.59 -0.83
CA ILE A 184 -11.59 8.65 -2.28
C ILE A 184 -12.30 9.89 -2.83
N SER A 185 -11.71 10.56 -3.81
CA SER A 185 -12.24 11.80 -4.37
C SER A 185 -12.51 11.66 -5.86
N TRP A 186 -13.62 12.21 -6.32
CA TRP A 186 -14.01 12.27 -7.73
C TRP A 186 -14.13 13.72 -8.17
N GLU A 187 -13.56 14.04 -9.32
CA GLU A 187 -13.83 15.32 -10.00
C GLU A 187 -15.30 15.39 -10.40
N ILE A 188 -15.92 16.57 -10.24
CA ILE A 188 -17.32 16.76 -10.64
C ILE A 188 -17.37 16.90 -12.16
N GLU A 189 -17.77 15.82 -12.80
CA GLU A 189 -18.02 15.72 -14.23
C GLU A 189 -19.50 15.44 -14.52
N PRO A 190 -20.00 15.75 -15.73
CA PRO A 190 -21.40 15.43 -16.11
C PRO A 190 -21.76 13.94 -16.04
N THR A 191 -20.75 13.06 -16.07
CA THR A 191 -20.90 11.60 -15.97
C THR A 191 -20.87 11.08 -14.56
N LEU A 192 -20.54 11.90 -13.55
CA LEU A 192 -20.53 11.50 -12.16
C LEU A 192 -21.97 11.27 -11.67
N SER A 193 -22.19 10.11 -11.06
CA SER A 193 -23.52 9.71 -10.55
C SER A 193 -23.33 8.85 -9.30
N ASP A 194 -24.40 8.71 -8.52
CA ASP A 194 -24.42 7.83 -7.35
C ASP A 194 -23.99 6.39 -7.72
N LYS A 195 -24.43 5.90 -8.88
CA LYS A 195 -24.06 4.58 -9.37
C LYS A 195 -22.56 4.43 -9.64
N LYS A 196 -21.93 5.45 -10.25
CA LYS A 196 -20.47 5.46 -10.50
C LYS A 196 -19.71 5.49 -9.17
N ILE A 197 -20.13 6.37 -8.25
CA ILE A 197 -19.54 6.48 -6.92
C ILE A 197 -19.64 5.16 -6.16
N VAL A 198 -20.82 4.56 -6.10
CA VAL A 198 -21.04 3.27 -5.40
C VAL A 198 -20.17 2.19 -5.98
N LYS A 199 -20.09 2.07 -7.32
CA LYS A 199 -19.25 1.07 -7.97
C LYS A 199 -17.78 1.25 -7.59
N GLU A 200 -17.21 2.43 -7.85
CA GLU A 200 -15.77 2.70 -7.64
C GLU A 200 -15.40 2.68 -6.15
N ALA A 201 -16.27 3.16 -5.27
CA ALA A 201 -16.07 3.04 -3.83
C ALA A 201 -16.13 1.59 -3.34
N SER A 202 -16.94 0.73 -3.95
CA SER A 202 -17.02 -0.70 -3.61
C SER A 202 -15.76 -1.45 -4.07
N GLU A 203 -15.25 -1.14 -5.25
CA GLU A 203 -13.97 -1.65 -5.73
C GLU A 203 -12.81 -1.18 -4.82
N TYR A 204 -12.78 0.10 -4.47
CA TYR A 204 -11.78 0.67 -3.57
C TYR A 204 -11.82 0.05 -2.17
N ALA A 205 -13.02 -0.14 -1.60
CA ALA A 205 -13.20 -0.75 -0.29
C ALA A 205 -12.57 -2.14 -0.18
N ALA A 206 -12.55 -2.88 -1.28
CA ALA A 206 -11.96 -4.21 -1.37
C ALA A 206 -10.42 -4.19 -1.27
N THR A 207 -9.78 -3.13 -1.75
CA THR A 207 -8.31 -3.00 -1.68
C THR A 207 -7.80 -2.65 -0.27
N MET A 208 -8.63 -1.97 0.53
CA MET A 208 -8.24 -1.44 1.84
C MET A 208 -7.70 -2.48 2.83
N PRO A 209 -8.28 -3.69 2.95
CA PRO A 209 -7.80 -4.69 3.89
C PRO A 209 -6.58 -5.48 3.40
N VAL A 210 -6.33 -5.51 2.10
CA VAL A 210 -5.39 -6.46 1.48
C VAL A 210 -3.97 -6.29 2.01
N ASN A 211 -3.46 -5.06 2.01
CA ASN A 211 -2.11 -4.76 2.52
C ASN A 211 -1.95 -5.01 4.03
N TYR A 212 -3.04 -5.00 4.77
CA TYR A 212 -3.04 -5.34 6.20
C TYR A 212 -3.08 -6.86 6.41
N LEU A 213 -3.84 -7.56 5.57
CA LEU A 213 -4.12 -8.99 5.74
C LEU A 213 -3.07 -9.88 5.07
N LEU A 214 -2.47 -9.44 3.96
CA LEU A 214 -1.61 -10.28 3.12
C LEU A 214 -0.25 -9.63 2.90
N PRO A 215 0.81 -10.44 2.73
CA PRO A 215 2.08 -9.93 2.28
C PRO A 215 1.94 -9.23 0.93
N HIS A 216 2.56 -8.07 0.79
CA HIS A 216 2.44 -7.25 -0.40
C HIS A 216 3.76 -6.59 -0.78
N TRP A 217 3.94 -6.34 -2.06
CA TRP A 217 5.08 -5.59 -2.56
C TRP A 217 4.87 -4.09 -2.34
N ARG A 218 5.88 -3.46 -1.77
CA ARG A 218 5.89 -2.01 -1.55
C ARG A 218 7.14 -1.41 -2.11
N GLU A 219 6.99 -0.33 -2.87
CA GLU A 219 8.12 0.49 -3.27
C GLU A 219 8.72 1.19 -2.04
N VAL A 220 10.01 0.96 -1.83
CA VAL A 220 10.77 1.60 -0.77
C VAL A 220 11.92 2.39 -1.38
N SER A 221 12.11 3.61 -0.89
CA SER A 221 13.23 4.44 -1.31
C SER A 221 14.36 4.37 -0.29
N ARG A 222 15.57 4.22 -0.78
CA ARG A 222 16.80 4.28 0.00
C ARG A 222 17.73 5.29 -0.62
N PHE A 223 18.61 5.85 0.19
CA PHE A 223 19.65 6.69 -0.32
C PHE A 223 21.02 6.01 -0.19
N TYR A 224 21.93 6.40 -1.02
CA TYR A 224 23.34 5.98 -0.97
C TYR A 224 24.26 7.16 -1.25
N PHE A 225 25.50 7.04 -0.80
CA PHE A 225 26.52 8.05 -1.04
C PHE A 225 27.27 7.74 -2.32
N ASP A 226 27.34 8.71 -3.25
CA ASP A 226 28.13 8.61 -4.49
C ASP A 226 29.25 9.64 -4.59
N GLY A 227 29.44 10.48 -3.55
CA GLY A 227 30.42 11.55 -3.54
C GLY A 227 31.57 11.38 -2.52
N GLY A 228 32.59 12.19 -2.69
CA GLY A 228 33.74 12.24 -1.80
C GLY A 228 35.07 11.78 -2.41
N ASN A 229 35.05 10.79 -3.31
CA ASN A 229 36.23 10.39 -4.10
C ASN A 229 35.79 9.70 -5.41
N VAL A 230 36.75 9.45 -6.30
CA VAL A 230 36.47 8.84 -7.61
C VAL A 230 35.81 7.48 -7.49
N ARG A 231 36.32 6.60 -6.60
CA ARG A 231 35.74 5.25 -6.43
C ARG A 231 34.28 5.27 -5.93
N MET A 232 33.90 6.26 -5.09
CA MET A 232 32.49 6.42 -4.69
C MET A 232 31.62 6.79 -5.89
N ARG A 233 32.10 7.66 -6.78
CA ARG A 233 31.37 8.04 -8.01
C ARG A 233 31.24 6.86 -8.97
N ASP A 234 32.34 6.10 -9.16
CA ASP A 234 32.33 4.91 -10.01
C ASP A 234 31.37 3.85 -9.46
N ALA A 235 31.34 3.65 -8.14
CA ALA A 235 30.38 2.78 -7.49
C ALA A 235 28.94 3.27 -7.72
N GLY A 236 28.69 4.58 -7.68
CA GLY A 236 27.37 5.14 -8.00
C GLY A 236 26.95 4.91 -9.45
N VAL A 237 27.88 4.86 -10.40
CA VAL A 237 27.59 4.44 -11.79
C VAL A 237 27.14 2.99 -11.81
N TYR A 238 27.85 2.08 -11.15
CA TYR A 238 27.47 0.67 -11.07
C TYR A 238 26.10 0.45 -10.42
N VAL A 239 25.73 1.24 -9.40
CA VAL A 239 24.36 1.19 -8.81
C VAL A 239 23.30 1.53 -9.87
N ARG A 240 23.49 2.61 -10.64
CA ARG A 240 22.56 3.00 -11.71
C ARG A 240 22.45 1.96 -12.84
N GLU A 241 23.50 1.18 -13.05
CA GLU A 241 23.56 0.05 -13.99
C GLU A 241 23.05 -1.26 -13.37
N ASN A 242 22.49 -1.22 -12.15
CA ASN A 242 22.06 -2.38 -11.37
C ASN A 242 23.18 -3.43 -11.13
N ASN A 243 24.45 -3.00 -11.20
CA ASN A 243 25.62 -3.84 -10.95
C ASN A 243 26.11 -3.68 -9.50
N TRP A 244 25.31 -4.16 -8.57
CA TRP A 244 25.53 -4.05 -7.15
C TRP A 244 26.84 -4.70 -6.67
N ASN A 245 27.24 -5.81 -7.30
CA ASN A 245 28.47 -6.51 -6.91
C ASN A 245 29.71 -5.64 -7.19
N SER A 246 29.78 -5.00 -8.36
CA SER A 246 30.88 -4.10 -8.68
C SER A 246 30.90 -2.86 -7.78
N ALA A 247 29.73 -2.30 -7.46
CA ALA A 247 29.61 -1.20 -6.52
C ALA A 247 30.13 -1.62 -5.13
N PHE A 248 29.74 -2.78 -4.63
CA PHE A 248 30.15 -3.34 -3.34
C PHE A 248 31.68 -3.48 -3.25
N GLU A 249 32.34 -4.02 -4.28
CA GLU A 249 33.81 -4.18 -4.28
C GLU A 249 34.53 -2.82 -4.17
N LEU A 250 34.03 -1.77 -4.81
CA LEU A 250 34.58 -0.43 -4.66
C LEU A 250 34.34 0.14 -3.27
N TRP A 251 33.15 -0.01 -2.71
CA TRP A 251 32.85 0.43 -1.35
C TRP A 251 33.68 -0.31 -0.31
N LYS A 252 33.90 -1.62 -0.48
CA LYS A 252 34.76 -2.42 0.38
C LYS A 252 36.20 -1.94 0.39
N GLN A 253 36.75 -1.62 -0.80
CA GLN A 253 38.11 -1.03 -0.89
C GLN A 253 38.22 0.32 -0.14
N ILE A 254 37.16 1.14 -0.21
CA ILE A 254 37.12 2.42 0.51
C ILE A 254 36.95 2.16 2.01
N TYR A 255 36.15 1.21 2.43
CA TYR A 255 35.95 0.85 3.82
C TYR A 255 37.25 0.36 4.48
N ASP A 256 37.98 -0.53 3.79
CA ASP A 256 39.22 -1.14 4.31
C ASP A 256 40.36 -0.13 4.42
N LYS A 257 40.49 0.76 3.44
CA LYS A 257 41.63 1.71 3.34
C LYS A 257 41.29 3.12 3.82
N GLY A 258 40.01 3.48 3.86
CA GLY A 258 39.52 4.80 4.18
C GLY A 258 39.49 5.09 5.69
N LYS A 259 39.36 6.39 6.02
CA LYS A 259 39.21 6.86 7.39
C LYS A 259 38.08 7.89 7.49
N GLY A 260 37.55 8.11 8.67
CA GLY A 260 36.54 9.13 8.96
C GLY A 260 35.33 9.05 8.04
N ARG A 261 34.91 10.19 7.52
CA ARG A 261 33.66 10.31 6.73
C ARG A 261 33.57 9.38 5.51
N GLN A 262 34.70 9.12 4.84
CA GLN A 262 34.71 8.24 3.66
C GLN A 262 34.47 6.79 4.05
N LYS A 263 35.09 6.31 5.13
CA LYS A 263 34.88 4.97 5.66
C LYS A 263 33.42 4.80 6.12
N MET A 264 32.85 5.79 6.82
CA MET A 264 31.45 5.79 7.25
C MET A 264 30.49 5.69 6.06
N ARG A 265 30.69 6.52 5.01
CA ARG A 265 29.83 6.49 3.80
C ARG A 265 29.90 5.15 3.07
N ALA A 266 31.10 4.58 2.97
CA ALA A 266 31.28 3.25 2.37
C ALA A 266 30.58 2.16 3.18
N ALA A 267 30.68 2.19 4.50
CA ALA A 267 30.00 1.24 5.37
C ALA A 267 28.48 1.34 5.24
N PHE A 268 27.93 2.55 5.19
CA PHE A 268 26.51 2.76 4.96
C PHE A 268 26.05 2.12 3.65
N ASN A 269 26.77 2.36 2.55
CA ASN A 269 26.44 1.78 1.25
C ASN A 269 26.60 0.25 1.24
N ILE A 270 27.57 -0.30 1.98
CA ILE A 270 27.72 -1.75 2.15
C ILE A 270 26.53 -2.32 2.93
N GLY A 271 26.04 -1.60 3.94
CA GLY A 271 24.80 -1.98 4.65
C GLY A 271 23.62 -2.08 3.70
N LEU A 272 23.44 -1.07 2.82
CA LEU A 272 22.39 -1.09 1.78
C LEU A 272 22.56 -2.27 0.82
N TYR A 273 23.81 -2.59 0.41
CA TYR A 273 24.05 -3.78 -0.41
C TYR A 273 23.58 -5.07 0.25
N TYR A 274 23.81 -5.24 1.55
CA TYR A 274 23.34 -6.43 2.27
C TYR A 274 21.82 -6.42 2.48
N GLU A 275 21.19 -5.26 2.66
CA GLU A 275 19.72 -5.14 2.64
C GLU A 275 19.16 -5.62 1.31
N MET A 276 19.75 -5.20 0.18
CA MET A 276 19.35 -5.60 -1.17
C MET A 276 19.59 -7.11 -1.46
N LYS A 277 20.44 -7.76 -0.67
CA LYS A 277 20.73 -9.20 -0.76
C LYS A 277 19.96 -10.04 0.25
N ASP A 278 18.92 -9.46 0.86
CA ASP A 278 18.10 -10.11 1.88
C ASP A 278 18.94 -10.64 3.08
N ASN A 279 19.95 -9.88 3.46
CA ASN A 279 20.79 -10.15 4.63
C ASN A 279 20.74 -9.00 5.65
N PRO A 280 19.59 -8.80 6.32
CA PRO A 280 19.41 -7.68 7.23
C PRO A 280 20.30 -7.77 8.48
N ALA A 281 20.68 -8.97 8.90
CA ALA A 281 21.55 -9.15 10.07
C ALA A 281 22.92 -8.47 9.86
N THR A 282 23.57 -8.71 8.73
CA THR A 282 24.84 -8.08 8.38
C THR A 282 24.68 -6.57 8.12
N ALA A 283 23.55 -6.16 7.52
CA ALA A 283 23.25 -4.75 7.30
C ALA A 283 23.13 -3.97 8.64
N ILE A 284 22.46 -4.55 9.64
CA ILE A 284 22.29 -3.95 10.98
C ILE A 284 23.64 -3.86 11.69
N GLU A 285 24.45 -4.91 11.65
CA GLU A 285 25.78 -4.92 12.28
C GLU A 285 26.65 -3.76 11.74
N LEU A 286 26.69 -3.58 10.43
CA LEU A 286 27.43 -2.48 9.81
C LEU A 286 26.88 -1.10 10.17
N SER A 287 25.56 -0.97 10.30
CA SER A 287 24.91 0.26 10.73
C SER A 287 25.25 0.64 12.17
N LEU A 288 25.30 -0.34 13.08
CA LEU A 288 25.58 -0.13 14.51
C LEU A 288 27.04 0.23 14.78
N ILE A 289 27.98 -0.25 13.98
CA ILE A 289 29.41 0.05 14.16
C ILE A 289 29.71 1.56 14.00
N HIS A 290 28.83 2.32 13.37
CA HIS A 290 29.04 3.74 13.03
C HIS A 290 28.23 4.73 13.89
N ILE A 291 27.39 4.25 14.79
CA ILE A 291 26.71 5.08 15.79
C ILE A 291 27.60 5.29 17.00
#